data_46960b7880f0e085774b971089a3e489
#
_entry.id   46960b7880f0e085774b971089a3e489
#
_cell.length_a   1.000
_cell.length_b   1.000
_cell.length_c   1.000
_cell.angle_alpha   90.00
_cell.angle_beta   90.00
_cell.angle_gamma   90.00
#
_symmetry.space_group_name_H-M   'P 1'
#
loop_
_entity.id
_entity.type
_entity.pdbx_description
1 polymer ?
#
loop_
_entity_poly.entity_id
_entity_poly.type
_entity_poly.pdbx_seq_one_letter_code
_entity_poly.pdbx_strand_id
1 'polypeptide(L)'
;SPVALDFGACGKGYLADLLAGMLGDGAGHPQPIQYVIDAGGDLLVHTDEPITIALEDPADPANAVGAVEISQGAFCASSPSRRHWSDAAGHQLHHLLNAIDGLPVDDVAATWVAVTPPSSAITTKTSAHGSNASTTANRDTDDSSNTVAAHVPVALADGLATALFTTSAAQLRAHFDFECAILNANRAAAQSPNFPGGFFTH
;
A
#
# COMPACT_ATOMS: atom_id res chain seq x y z
N SER A 1 17.64 14.70 23.94
CA SER A 1 18.36 13.60 23.25
C SER A 1 18.03 13.61 21.77
N PRO A 2 18.96 13.31 20.88
CA PRO A 2 18.69 13.20 19.47
C PRO A 2 17.68 12.06 19.20
N VAL A 3 16.76 12.29 18.24
CA VAL A 3 15.80 11.29 17.79
C VAL A 3 16.35 10.68 16.51
N ALA A 4 16.38 9.34 16.45
CA ALA A 4 16.66 8.61 15.22
C ALA A 4 15.33 8.28 14.52
N LEU A 5 15.26 8.55 13.22
CA LEU A 5 14.11 8.19 12.39
C LEU A 5 14.52 7.07 11.44
N ASP A 6 13.70 6.04 11.33
CA ASP A 6 13.83 4.96 10.35
C ASP A 6 12.67 5.06 9.33
N PHE A 7 13.01 5.14 8.05
CA PHE A 7 12.06 5.20 6.94
C PHE A 7 11.86 3.83 6.26
N GLY A 8 12.31 2.74 6.88
CA GLY A 8 12.24 1.39 6.30
C GLY A 8 10.83 0.92 5.96
N ALA A 9 9.81 1.47 6.64
CA ALA A 9 8.41 1.11 6.43
C ALA A 9 7.69 1.87 5.29
N CYS A 10 8.33 2.85 4.65
CA CYS A 10 7.71 3.62 3.57
C CYS A 10 8.71 4.10 2.51
N GLY A 11 10.01 3.90 2.73
CA GLY A 11 11.05 4.45 1.86
C GLY A 11 11.10 3.82 0.48
N LYS A 12 10.83 2.51 0.37
CA LYS A 12 10.75 1.80 -0.91
C LYS A 12 9.53 2.27 -1.71
N GLY A 13 8.38 2.34 -1.05
CA GLY A 13 7.16 2.85 -1.64
C GLY A 13 7.32 4.29 -2.14
N TYR A 14 7.95 5.16 -1.35
CA TYR A 14 8.23 6.53 -1.76
C TYR A 14 9.13 6.62 -2.99
N LEU A 15 10.14 5.77 -3.10
CA LEU A 15 10.97 5.70 -4.32
C LEU A 15 10.15 5.30 -5.54
N ALA A 16 9.23 4.34 -5.41
CA ALA A 16 8.33 3.95 -6.50
C ALA A 16 7.43 5.12 -6.94
N ASP A 17 6.91 5.90 -6.00
CA ASP A 17 6.11 7.10 -6.28
C ASP A 17 6.92 8.17 -7.04
N LEU A 18 8.19 8.40 -6.66
CA LEU A 18 9.07 9.32 -7.38
C LEU A 18 9.34 8.87 -8.81
N LEU A 19 9.60 7.56 -9.02
CA LEU A 19 9.80 7.00 -10.36
C LEU A 19 8.53 7.13 -11.22
N ALA A 20 7.36 6.92 -10.64
CA ALA A 20 6.09 7.09 -11.33
C ALA A 20 5.85 8.54 -11.77
N GLY A 21 6.20 9.52 -10.93
CA GLY A 21 6.17 10.94 -11.31
C GLY A 21 7.03 11.23 -12.53
N MET A 22 8.23 10.64 -12.61
CA MET A 22 9.13 10.79 -13.75
C MET A 22 8.57 10.15 -15.04
N LEU A 23 7.81 9.06 -14.93
CA LEU A 23 7.16 8.39 -16.06
C LEU A 23 5.87 9.12 -16.48
N GLY A 24 5.09 9.59 -15.51
CA GLY A 24 3.76 10.19 -15.73
C GLY A 24 3.81 11.60 -16.31
N ASP A 25 4.84 12.41 -16.00
CA ASP A 25 5.04 13.77 -16.54
C ASP A 25 5.39 13.80 -18.04
N GLY A 26 5.24 12.63 -18.65
CA GLY A 26 5.17 12.44 -20.08
C GLY A 26 6.33 13.08 -20.82
N ALA A 27 7.50 12.55 -20.74
CA ALA A 27 8.65 12.92 -21.55
C ALA A 27 8.34 12.92 -23.06
N GLY A 28 7.28 13.65 -23.48
CA GLY A 28 6.88 13.83 -24.87
C GLY A 28 6.18 12.62 -25.51
N HIS A 29 5.69 11.66 -24.75
CA HIS A 29 4.93 10.53 -25.29
C HIS A 29 3.48 10.95 -25.61
N PRO A 30 2.99 10.71 -26.85
CA PRO A 30 1.63 11.09 -27.27
C PRO A 30 0.52 10.24 -26.65
N GLN A 31 0.85 9.15 -25.98
CA GLN A 31 -0.08 8.21 -25.33
C GLN A 31 0.34 8.00 -23.88
N PRO A 32 -0.62 7.73 -22.96
CA PRO A 32 -0.30 7.28 -21.61
C PRO A 32 0.61 6.06 -21.64
N ILE A 33 1.65 6.06 -20.81
CA ILE A 33 2.56 4.92 -20.69
C ILE A 33 1.95 3.95 -19.68
N GLN A 34 1.81 2.68 -20.07
CA GLN A 34 1.50 1.61 -19.14
C GLN A 34 2.79 1.13 -18.46
N TYR A 35 2.74 0.94 -17.16
CA TYR A 35 3.89 0.46 -16.40
C TYR A 35 3.49 -0.28 -15.12
N VAL A 36 4.40 -1.12 -14.66
CA VAL A 36 4.40 -1.67 -13.31
C VAL A 36 5.77 -1.35 -12.71
N ILE A 37 5.79 -0.67 -11.58
CA ILE A 37 7.00 -0.44 -10.80
C ILE A 37 6.96 -1.42 -9.63
N ASP A 38 8.02 -2.23 -9.49
CA ASP A 38 8.21 -3.17 -8.39
C ASP A 38 9.44 -2.76 -7.58
N ALA A 39 9.24 -2.31 -6.36
CA ALA A 39 10.28 -1.95 -5.41
C ALA A 39 10.47 -3.04 -4.34
N GLY A 40 10.58 -4.30 -4.77
CA GLY A 40 10.78 -5.45 -3.89
C GLY A 40 9.50 -5.88 -3.17
N GLY A 41 8.39 -5.95 -3.91
CA GLY A 41 7.07 -6.33 -3.44
C GLY A 41 6.15 -5.16 -3.13
N ASP A 42 6.64 -3.91 -3.21
CA ASP A 42 5.83 -2.71 -3.17
C ASP A 42 5.59 -2.26 -4.61
N LEU A 43 4.35 -2.39 -5.06
CA LEU A 43 3.99 -2.27 -6.46
C LEU A 43 3.21 -0.98 -6.72
N LEU A 44 3.53 -0.31 -7.83
CA LEU A 44 2.64 0.66 -8.45
C LEU A 44 2.24 0.14 -9.83
N VAL A 45 0.96 0.01 -10.05
CA VAL A 45 0.38 -0.51 -11.28
C VAL A 45 -0.35 0.60 -12.01
N HIS A 46 -0.05 0.73 -13.30
CA HIS A 46 -0.75 1.63 -14.23
C HIS A 46 -0.86 0.94 -15.59
N THR A 47 -1.92 0.15 -15.74
CA THR A 47 -2.17 -0.69 -16.94
C THR A 47 -3.63 -0.57 -17.35
N ASP A 48 -3.92 -0.82 -18.63
CA ASP A 48 -5.30 -0.83 -19.16
C ASP A 48 -6.05 -2.10 -18.69
N GLU A 49 -5.33 -3.24 -18.68
CA GLU A 49 -5.88 -4.52 -18.23
C GLU A 49 -5.36 -4.86 -16.82
N PRO A 50 -6.18 -5.47 -15.97
CA PRO A 50 -5.74 -5.90 -14.65
C PRO A 50 -4.60 -6.92 -14.72
N ILE A 51 -3.64 -6.79 -13.83
CA ILE A 51 -2.63 -7.83 -13.56
C ILE A 51 -3.03 -8.62 -12.32
N THR A 52 -2.75 -9.92 -12.34
CA THR A 52 -2.97 -10.78 -11.17
C THR A 52 -1.70 -10.85 -10.33
N ILE A 53 -1.83 -10.58 -9.03
CA ILE A 53 -0.74 -10.64 -8.05
C ILE A 53 -1.10 -11.70 -7.01
N ALA A 54 -0.22 -12.66 -6.80
CA ALA A 54 -0.39 -13.69 -5.79
C ALA A 54 -0.13 -13.13 -4.39
N LEU A 55 -0.95 -13.50 -3.41
CA LEU A 55 -0.70 -13.28 -2.00
C LEU A 55 0.19 -14.43 -1.48
N GLU A 56 1.50 -14.18 -1.37
CA GLU A 56 2.47 -15.19 -0.93
C GLU A 56 2.12 -15.77 0.44
N ASP A 57 2.19 -17.09 0.59
CA ASP A 57 2.03 -17.71 1.90
C ASP A 57 3.27 -17.44 2.76
N PRO A 58 3.15 -16.74 3.91
CA PRO A 58 4.30 -16.47 4.76
C PRO A 58 4.94 -17.71 5.37
N ALA A 59 4.25 -18.86 5.39
CA ALA A 59 4.77 -20.14 5.87
C ALA A 59 5.47 -20.94 4.76
N ASP A 60 5.12 -20.75 3.49
CA ASP A 60 5.71 -21.41 2.34
C ASP A 60 5.71 -20.49 1.11
N PRO A 61 6.83 -19.80 0.85
CA PRO A 61 6.94 -18.85 -0.27
C PRO A 61 6.74 -19.44 -1.67
N ALA A 62 6.71 -20.77 -1.81
CA ALA A 62 6.38 -21.44 -3.07
C ALA A 62 4.87 -21.48 -3.35
N ASN A 63 4.06 -21.17 -2.34
CA ASN A 63 2.61 -21.18 -2.41
C ASN A 63 2.00 -19.78 -2.24
N ALA A 64 0.74 -19.65 -2.63
CA ALA A 64 -0.08 -18.48 -2.41
C ALA A 64 -1.29 -18.80 -1.55
N VAL A 65 -1.71 -17.87 -0.70
CA VAL A 65 -2.92 -17.98 0.11
C VAL A 65 -4.12 -17.29 -0.54
N GLY A 66 -3.90 -16.55 -1.62
CA GLY A 66 -4.91 -15.79 -2.31
C GLY A 66 -4.34 -15.10 -3.55
N ALA A 67 -5.16 -14.27 -4.18
CA ALA A 67 -4.75 -13.42 -5.29
C ALA A 67 -5.55 -12.12 -5.32
N VAL A 68 -4.98 -11.08 -5.94
CA VAL A 68 -5.63 -9.81 -6.26
C VAL A 68 -5.53 -9.53 -7.74
N GLU A 69 -6.47 -8.73 -8.25
CA GLU A 69 -6.44 -8.18 -9.61
C GLU A 69 -6.44 -6.65 -9.52
N ILE A 70 -5.44 -6.01 -10.09
CA ILE A 70 -5.28 -4.56 -10.03
C ILE A 70 -4.76 -4.02 -11.37
N SER A 71 -5.35 -2.94 -11.86
CA SER A 71 -4.90 -2.22 -13.07
C SER A 71 -4.37 -0.83 -12.73
N GLN A 72 -4.86 -0.22 -11.63
CA GLN A 72 -4.50 1.14 -11.24
C GLN A 72 -4.31 1.24 -9.73
N GLY A 73 -3.17 1.80 -9.30
CA GLY A 73 -2.90 2.08 -7.90
C GLY A 73 -1.73 1.32 -7.31
N ALA A 74 -1.57 1.44 -6.01
CA ALA A 74 -0.49 0.81 -5.25
C ALA A 74 -0.96 -0.48 -4.58
N PHE A 75 -0.06 -1.45 -4.51
CA PHE A 75 -0.25 -2.69 -3.79
C PHE A 75 1.04 -3.06 -3.05
N CYS A 76 0.98 -3.14 -1.72
CA CYS A 76 2.13 -3.42 -0.88
C CYS A 76 1.83 -4.55 0.10
N ALA A 77 2.86 -5.28 0.47
CA ALA A 77 2.78 -6.39 1.43
C ALA A 77 3.85 -6.25 2.50
N SER A 78 3.51 -6.64 3.73
CA SER A 78 4.46 -6.79 4.83
C SER A 78 4.34 -8.15 5.47
N SER A 79 5.50 -8.77 5.75
CA SER A 79 5.59 -10.06 6.43
C SER A 79 6.96 -10.19 7.12
N PRO A 80 7.05 -10.83 8.30
CA PRO A 80 8.32 -11.16 8.93
C PRO A 80 9.04 -12.33 8.25
N SER A 81 8.38 -13.08 7.34
CA SER A 81 8.86 -14.35 6.79
C SER A 81 10.26 -14.31 6.16
N ARG A 82 10.64 -13.18 5.53
CA ARG A 82 11.92 -13.01 4.84
C ARG A 82 13.01 -12.33 5.68
N ARG A 83 12.65 -11.71 6.81
CA ARG A 83 13.56 -10.94 7.68
C ARG A 83 13.40 -11.36 9.12
N HIS A 84 13.90 -12.54 9.43
CA HIS A 84 13.88 -13.10 10.76
C HIS A 84 15.25 -13.68 11.12
N TRP A 85 15.56 -13.73 12.42
CA TRP A 85 16.78 -14.28 12.99
C TRP A 85 16.50 -14.80 14.39
N SER A 86 17.48 -15.51 14.99
CA SER A 86 17.40 -15.94 16.39
C SER A 86 18.44 -15.22 17.22
N ASP A 87 18.11 -14.87 18.46
CA ASP A 87 19.07 -14.40 19.42
C ASP A 87 19.92 -15.53 20.00
N ALA A 88 20.88 -15.19 20.88
CA ALA A 88 21.74 -16.19 21.52
C ALA A 88 20.99 -17.15 22.47
N ALA A 89 19.79 -16.81 22.90
CA ALA A 89 18.93 -17.63 23.74
C ALA A 89 17.93 -18.50 22.90
N GLY A 90 17.92 -18.33 21.57
CA GLY A 90 17.07 -19.07 20.66
C GLY A 90 15.70 -18.42 20.42
N HIS A 91 15.42 -17.21 20.91
CA HIS A 91 14.19 -16.50 20.62
C HIS A 91 14.17 -16.06 19.15
N GLN A 92 13.01 -16.26 18.51
CA GLN A 92 12.81 -15.80 17.16
C GLN A 92 12.54 -14.30 17.15
N LEU A 93 13.28 -13.58 16.34
CA LEU A 93 13.21 -12.14 16.20
C LEU A 93 12.96 -11.77 14.75
N HIS A 94 12.31 -10.63 14.53
CA HIS A 94 12.14 -10.02 13.21
C HIS A 94 12.03 -8.50 13.32
N HIS A 95 11.95 -7.81 12.20
CA HIS A 95 12.02 -6.36 12.11
C HIS A 95 10.71 -5.61 12.43
N LEU A 96 9.58 -6.31 12.52
CA LEU A 96 8.29 -5.71 12.83
C LEU A 96 8.10 -5.70 14.36
N LEU A 97 8.36 -4.56 14.97
CA LEU A 97 8.40 -4.42 16.42
C LEU A 97 7.20 -3.60 16.92
N ASN A 98 6.63 -4.02 18.04
CA ASN A 98 5.69 -3.19 18.80
C ASN A 98 6.48 -2.09 19.53
N ALA A 99 6.17 -0.83 19.25
CA ALA A 99 6.85 0.31 19.83
C ALA A 99 6.59 0.49 21.35
N ILE A 100 5.59 -0.18 21.91
CA ILE A 100 5.24 -0.09 23.34
C ILE A 100 6.22 -0.91 24.19
N ASP A 101 6.51 -2.14 23.77
CA ASP A 101 7.34 -3.10 24.51
C ASP A 101 8.68 -3.42 23.83
N GLY A 102 8.83 -3.03 22.55
CA GLY A 102 10.03 -3.27 21.74
C GLY A 102 10.18 -4.73 21.29
N LEU A 103 9.14 -5.56 21.44
CA LEU A 103 9.15 -6.97 21.06
C LEU A 103 8.63 -7.17 19.63
N PRO A 104 9.04 -8.23 18.95
CA PRO A 104 8.43 -8.64 17.69
C PRO A 104 6.94 -8.93 17.83
N VAL A 105 6.15 -8.50 16.84
CA VAL A 105 4.72 -8.82 16.77
C VAL A 105 4.54 -10.24 16.26
N ASP A 106 3.86 -11.12 16.96
CA ASP A 106 3.76 -12.55 16.68
C ASP A 106 2.33 -13.03 16.33
N ASP A 107 1.33 -12.18 16.40
CA ASP A 107 -0.07 -12.50 16.12
C ASP A 107 -0.48 -12.31 14.65
N VAL A 108 0.27 -11.54 13.87
CA VAL A 108 0.05 -11.29 12.43
C VAL A 108 1.17 -11.91 11.61
N ALA A 109 0.81 -12.74 10.63
CA ALA A 109 1.76 -13.41 9.74
C ALA A 109 2.06 -12.60 8.46
N ALA A 110 1.04 -11.96 7.88
CA ALA A 110 1.19 -11.11 6.71
C ALA A 110 0.03 -10.12 6.59
N THR A 111 0.32 -9.00 5.96
CA THR A 111 -0.66 -7.97 5.60
C THR A 111 -0.47 -7.55 4.15
N TRP A 112 -1.56 -7.20 3.50
CA TRP A 112 -1.59 -6.65 2.13
C TRP A 112 -2.46 -5.41 2.12
N VAL A 113 -2.01 -4.37 1.44
CA VAL A 113 -2.72 -3.09 1.33
C VAL A 113 -2.80 -2.69 -0.13
N ALA A 114 -4.01 -2.31 -0.55
CA ALA A 114 -4.29 -1.70 -1.83
C ALA A 114 -4.74 -0.24 -1.62
N VAL A 115 -4.08 0.68 -2.33
CA VAL A 115 -4.47 2.09 -2.42
C VAL A 115 -4.77 2.40 -3.87
N THR A 116 -6.05 2.60 -4.19
CA THR A 116 -6.50 2.96 -5.54
C THR A 116 -6.72 4.46 -5.63
N PRO A 117 -6.39 5.11 -6.77
CA PRO A 117 -6.72 6.51 -6.94
C PRO A 117 -8.23 6.73 -6.81
N PRO A 118 -8.69 7.84 -6.23
CA PRO A 118 -10.11 8.14 -6.17
C PRO A 118 -10.71 8.19 -7.57
N SER A 119 -11.89 7.59 -7.76
CA SER A 119 -12.60 7.43 -9.05
C SER A 119 -12.81 8.75 -9.82
N SER A 120 -12.67 9.90 -9.19
CA SER A 120 -12.77 11.23 -9.81
C SER A 120 -11.50 11.68 -10.56
N ALA A 121 -10.39 10.96 -10.46
CA ALA A 121 -9.13 11.30 -11.15
C ALA A 121 -9.10 10.84 -12.62
N ILE A 122 -10.05 10.01 -13.05
CA ILE A 122 -10.17 9.56 -14.46
C ILE A 122 -11.10 10.51 -15.23
N THR A 123 -10.90 11.81 -15.10
CA THR A 123 -11.55 12.76 -16.01
C THR A 123 -10.51 13.18 -17.05
N THR A 124 -10.57 12.54 -18.22
CA THR A 124 -9.93 13.01 -19.44
C THR A 124 -10.19 14.51 -19.59
N LYS A 125 -9.15 15.33 -19.46
CA LYS A 125 -9.21 16.75 -19.86
C LYS A 125 -9.35 16.81 -21.37
N THR A 126 -10.59 16.74 -21.85
CA THR A 126 -10.92 17.26 -23.17
C THR A 126 -10.85 18.76 -23.08
N SER A 127 -9.88 19.36 -23.74
CA SER A 127 -9.69 20.80 -23.85
C SER A 127 -10.92 21.43 -24.49
N ALA A 128 -11.65 22.24 -23.74
CA ALA A 128 -12.56 23.24 -24.25
C ALA A 128 -12.15 24.60 -23.70
N HIS A 129 -11.78 25.46 -24.61
CA HIS A 129 -11.54 26.90 -24.43
C HIS A 129 -12.80 27.59 -23.85
N GLY A 130 -12.61 28.48 -22.88
CA GLY A 130 -13.52 29.62 -22.72
C GLY A 130 -13.99 29.93 -21.32
N SER A 131 -13.56 31.10 -20.87
CA SER A 131 -14.20 32.10 -20.01
C SER A 131 -14.29 31.92 -18.49
N ASN A 132 -13.75 32.97 -17.85
CA ASN A 132 -13.83 33.42 -16.45
C ASN A 132 -15.18 33.17 -15.76
N ALA A 133 -15.14 32.63 -14.55
CA ALA A 133 -16.03 33.03 -13.46
C ALA A 133 -15.34 32.74 -12.10
N SER A 134 -15.10 33.82 -11.37
CA SER A 134 -14.76 33.85 -9.96
C SER A 134 -15.92 33.30 -9.13
N THR A 135 -15.64 32.31 -8.28
CA THR A 135 -16.55 31.99 -7.18
C THR A 135 -15.73 31.54 -5.98
N THR A 136 -15.90 32.26 -4.90
CA THR A 136 -15.39 32.04 -3.55
C THR A 136 -15.69 30.60 -3.06
N ALA A 137 -14.65 29.84 -2.80
CA ALA A 137 -14.76 28.52 -2.19
C ALA A 137 -14.84 28.66 -0.67
N ASN A 138 -15.91 28.14 -0.08
CA ASN A 138 -15.95 27.78 1.34
C ASN A 138 -14.97 26.63 1.59
N ARG A 139 -13.98 26.90 2.42
CA ARG A 139 -13.17 25.86 3.07
C ARG A 139 -13.94 25.44 4.30
N ASP A 140 -14.22 24.16 4.44
CA ASP A 140 -14.21 23.40 5.69
C ASP A 140 -14.72 21.98 5.44
N THR A 141 -13.81 21.07 5.12
CA THR A 141 -13.79 19.66 5.53
C THR A 141 -12.39 19.12 5.26
N ASP A 142 -11.87 18.41 6.23
CA ASP A 142 -10.52 17.89 6.32
C ASP A 142 -10.24 16.86 5.19
N ASP A 143 -9.77 17.34 4.03
CA ASP A 143 -9.46 16.56 2.81
C ASP A 143 -7.96 16.18 2.73
N SER A 144 -7.25 16.28 3.86
CA SER A 144 -5.80 16.09 3.89
C SER A 144 -5.37 14.64 3.63
N SER A 145 -6.17 13.64 4.05
CA SER A 145 -5.85 12.23 3.85
C SER A 145 -5.97 11.79 2.38
N ASN A 146 -6.99 12.29 1.68
CA ASN A 146 -7.20 12.00 0.26
C ASN A 146 -6.13 12.65 -0.64
N THR A 147 -5.58 13.79 -0.21
CA THR A 147 -4.51 14.49 -0.93
C THR A 147 -3.19 13.72 -0.86
N VAL A 148 -2.87 13.08 0.26
CA VAL A 148 -1.64 12.26 0.41
C VAL A 148 -1.71 11.02 -0.47
N ALA A 149 -2.83 10.29 -0.47
CA ALA A 149 -3.02 9.12 -1.32
C ALA A 149 -2.90 9.41 -2.82
N ALA A 150 -3.25 10.63 -3.24
CA ALA A 150 -3.17 11.04 -4.65
C ALA A 150 -1.73 11.33 -5.12
N HIS A 151 -0.78 11.57 -4.20
CA HIS A 151 0.59 11.96 -4.54
C HIS A 151 1.64 10.89 -4.24
N VAL A 152 1.42 10.06 -3.22
CA VAL A 152 2.37 9.03 -2.77
C VAL A 152 1.64 7.74 -2.38
N PRO A 153 0.90 7.11 -3.31
CA PRO A 153 0.08 5.96 -2.99
C PRO A 153 0.88 4.74 -2.53
N VAL A 154 2.09 4.54 -3.08
CA VAL A 154 2.92 3.37 -2.70
C VAL A 154 3.54 3.56 -1.33
N ALA A 155 4.06 4.77 -1.02
CA ALA A 155 4.56 5.07 0.32
C ALA A 155 3.47 4.92 1.39
N LEU A 156 2.23 5.31 1.06
CA LEU A 156 1.09 5.14 1.95
C LEU A 156 0.76 3.65 2.14
N ALA A 157 0.68 2.88 1.06
CA ALA A 157 0.37 1.45 1.12
C ALA A 157 1.45 0.65 1.88
N ASP A 158 2.75 0.93 1.64
CA ASP A 158 3.90 0.33 2.33
C ASP A 158 3.84 0.62 3.84
N GLY A 159 3.64 1.89 4.20
CA GLY A 159 3.50 2.30 5.60
C GLY A 159 2.29 1.67 6.30
N LEU A 160 1.13 1.62 5.64
CA LEU A 160 -0.08 1.02 6.19
C LEU A 160 0.05 -0.50 6.32
N ALA A 161 0.69 -1.20 5.37
CA ALA A 161 0.96 -2.63 5.46
C ALA A 161 1.79 -2.95 6.72
N THR A 162 2.79 -2.12 7.04
CA THR A 162 3.55 -2.25 8.28
C THR A 162 2.71 -1.88 9.51
N ALA A 163 1.93 -0.80 9.47
CA ALA A 163 1.14 -0.34 10.61
C ALA A 163 0.05 -1.33 11.04
N LEU A 164 -0.48 -2.13 10.11
CA LEU A 164 -1.49 -3.17 10.39
C LEU A 164 -1.00 -4.29 11.32
N PHE A 165 0.30 -4.41 11.57
CA PHE A 165 0.84 -5.34 12.57
C PHE A 165 0.56 -4.90 14.01
N THR A 166 0.40 -3.60 14.26
CA THR A 166 0.24 -3.04 15.61
C THR A 166 -1.04 -2.23 15.80
N THR A 167 -1.75 -1.92 14.71
CA THR A 167 -2.91 -1.05 14.72
C THR A 167 -4.03 -1.68 13.89
N SER A 168 -5.25 -1.69 14.42
CA SER A 168 -6.38 -2.28 13.72
C SER A 168 -6.73 -1.56 12.42
N ALA A 169 -7.19 -2.31 11.41
CA ALA A 169 -7.66 -1.75 10.16
C ALA A 169 -8.75 -0.67 10.35
N ALA A 170 -9.64 -0.86 11.34
CA ALA A 170 -10.69 0.11 11.63
C ALA A 170 -10.14 1.47 12.11
N GLN A 171 -9.09 1.46 12.94
CA GLN A 171 -8.44 2.69 13.41
C GLN A 171 -7.72 3.41 12.26
N LEU A 172 -6.99 2.67 11.42
CA LEU A 172 -6.28 3.26 10.28
C LEU A 172 -7.25 3.80 9.23
N ARG A 173 -8.35 3.09 8.95
CA ARG A 173 -9.39 3.52 7.99
C ARG A 173 -10.19 4.73 8.46
N ALA A 174 -10.12 5.11 9.73
CA ALA A 174 -10.67 6.36 10.20
C ALA A 174 -9.88 7.59 9.70
N HIS A 175 -8.65 7.39 9.19
CA HIS A 175 -7.74 8.44 8.78
C HIS A 175 -7.27 8.31 7.32
N PHE A 176 -7.33 7.11 6.73
CA PHE A 176 -6.80 6.83 5.39
C PHE A 176 -7.78 5.98 4.58
N ASP A 177 -7.89 6.27 3.29
CA ASP A 177 -8.65 5.46 2.35
C ASP A 177 -7.74 4.36 1.78
N PHE A 178 -8.02 3.12 2.12
CA PHE A 178 -7.30 1.94 1.63
C PHE A 178 -8.15 0.68 1.81
N GLU A 179 -7.80 -0.36 1.07
CA GLU A 179 -8.32 -1.70 1.27
C GLU A 179 -7.20 -2.63 1.75
N CYS A 180 -7.53 -3.61 2.55
CA CYS A 180 -6.53 -4.49 3.14
C CYS A 180 -7.01 -5.94 3.28
N ALA A 181 -6.02 -6.84 3.34
CA ALA A 181 -6.17 -8.22 3.78
C ALA A 181 -5.11 -8.52 4.85
N ILE A 182 -5.47 -9.32 5.83
CA ILE A 182 -4.63 -9.68 6.98
C ILE A 182 -4.71 -11.18 7.17
N LEU A 183 -3.57 -11.82 7.28
CA LEU A 183 -3.44 -13.22 7.68
C LEU A 183 -2.79 -13.27 9.06
N ASN A 184 -3.52 -13.79 10.05
CA ASN A 184 -2.98 -13.97 11.39
C ASN A 184 -2.10 -15.21 11.49
N ALA A 185 -1.26 -15.29 12.52
CA ALA A 185 -0.36 -16.43 12.76
C ALA A 185 -1.13 -17.76 12.97
N ASN A 186 -2.36 -17.71 13.48
CA ASN A 186 -3.25 -18.86 13.62
C ASN A 186 -3.98 -19.25 12.31
N ARG A 187 -3.59 -18.65 11.16
CA ARG A 187 -4.19 -18.84 9.83
C ARG A 187 -5.60 -18.26 9.67
N ALA A 188 -6.13 -17.54 10.65
CA ALA A 188 -7.35 -16.79 10.46
C ALA A 188 -7.09 -15.62 9.49
N ALA A 189 -7.93 -15.51 8.47
CA ALA A 189 -7.83 -14.48 7.44
C ALA A 189 -8.99 -13.49 7.57
N ALA A 190 -8.70 -12.22 7.33
CA ALA A 190 -9.69 -11.14 7.28
C ALA A 190 -9.34 -10.20 6.11
N GLN A 191 -10.35 -9.62 5.48
CA GLN A 191 -10.16 -8.60 4.46
C GLN A 191 -11.25 -7.54 4.51
N SER A 192 -10.95 -6.37 4.00
CA SER A 192 -11.93 -5.31 3.85
C SER A 192 -12.89 -5.60 2.68
N PRO A 193 -14.11 -5.02 2.69
CA PRO A 193 -15.17 -5.40 1.73
C PRO A 193 -14.82 -5.18 0.26
N ASN A 194 -14.00 -4.16 -0.04
CA ASN A 194 -13.64 -3.80 -1.41
C ASN A 194 -12.17 -4.16 -1.74
N PHE A 195 -11.55 -5.05 -0.96
CA PHE A 195 -10.22 -5.56 -1.29
C PHE A 195 -10.24 -6.19 -2.69
N PRO A 196 -9.30 -5.86 -3.59
CA PRO A 196 -9.40 -6.21 -5.02
C PRO A 196 -9.07 -7.68 -5.32
N GLY A 197 -9.47 -8.58 -4.45
CA GLY A 197 -9.21 -10.01 -4.55
C GLY A 197 -9.67 -10.76 -3.32
N GLY A 198 -8.96 -11.84 -2.95
CA GLY A 198 -9.30 -12.59 -1.75
C GLY A 198 -8.43 -13.80 -1.50
N PHE A 199 -8.65 -14.40 -0.35
CA PHE A 199 -8.03 -15.65 0.05
C PHE A 199 -8.68 -16.84 -0.67
N PHE A 200 -7.88 -17.86 -0.97
CA PHE A 200 -8.40 -19.12 -1.48
C PHE A 200 -9.17 -19.83 -0.37
N THR A 201 -10.37 -20.28 -0.69
CA THR A 201 -11.19 -21.14 0.20
C THR A 201 -10.96 -22.60 -0.16
N HIS A 202 -10.55 -23.40 0.81
CA HIS A 202 -10.43 -24.85 0.69
C HIS A 202 -11.66 -25.53 1.29
#